data_ec8365c38bf4bd23ec7134a688f1bde6
#
_entry.id   ec8365c38bf4bd23ec7134a688f1bde6
#
_cell.length_a   1.000
_cell.length_b   1.000
_cell.length_c   1.000
_cell.angle_alpha   90.00
_cell.angle_beta   90.00
_cell.angle_gamma   90.00
#
_symmetry.space_group_name_H-M   'P 1'
#
loop_
_entity.id
_entity.type
_entity.pdbx_description
1 polymer ?
#
loop_
_entity_poly.entity_id
_entity_poly.type
_entity_poly.pdbx_seq_one_letter_code
_entity_poly.pdbx_strand_id
1 'polypeptide(L)'
;MARPDKEATVKELSEKFSSSAAAVLTEYRGLSVKALKNLRRSLGADATYSVAKNTLTLIAAHDAGIEGLDDQLTGPTAIAFITGDVATVAKGMRNFAKDNHALVIKGGYMDGRVLDADSVKKLADLESREVLLSKMAGALNANLSKAVYLFAAPLSQAARAIAALQDAAGSNPSLIAGNDSGTPAVEAAPEASASTPAADAADQTPAEAAAE
;
A
#
# COMPACT_ATOMS: atom_id res chain seq x y z
N MET A 1 -25.60 15.79 -38.05
CA MET A 1 -24.93 16.94 -37.40
C MET A 1 -25.01 16.76 -35.90
N ALA A 2 -23.87 16.67 -35.23
CA ALA A 2 -23.85 16.67 -33.76
C ALA A 2 -24.31 18.04 -33.27
N ARG A 3 -25.16 18.06 -32.23
CA ARG A 3 -25.55 19.34 -31.63
C ARG A 3 -24.34 19.94 -30.89
N PRO A 4 -24.11 21.26 -30.97
CA PRO A 4 -22.94 21.92 -30.35
C PRO A 4 -22.78 21.59 -28.86
N ASP A 5 -23.90 21.38 -28.13
CA ASP A 5 -23.89 20.96 -26.72
C ASP A 5 -23.24 19.58 -26.51
N LYS A 6 -23.38 18.65 -27.46
CA LYS A 6 -22.77 17.32 -27.34
C LYS A 6 -21.27 17.35 -27.62
N GLU A 7 -20.85 18.14 -28.58
CA GLU A 7 -19.43 18.36 -28.90
C GLU A 7 -18.71 19.04 -27.71
N ALA A 8 -19.36 20.05 -27.11
CA ALA A 8 -18.84 20.68 -25.91
C ALA A 8 -18.69 19.68 -24.75
N THR A 9 -19.70 18.81 -24.55
CA THR A 9 -19.65 17.78 -23.50
C THR A 9 -18.55 16.73 -23.76
N VAL A 10 -18.39 16.28 -25.01
CA VAL A 10 -17.32 15.34 -25.38
C VAL A 10 -15.95 15.97 -25.13
N LYS A 11 -15.76 17.23 -25.53
CA LYS A 11 -14.51 17.95 -25.31
C LYS A 11 -14.20 18.11 -23.81
N GLU A 12 -15.19 18.49 -23.01
CA GLU A 12 -15.03 18.58 -21.55
C GLU A 12 -14.65 17.23 -20.92
N LEU A 13 -15.26 16.13 -21.37
CA LEU A 13 -14.95 14.78 -20.91
C LEU A 13 -13.55 14.34 -21.36
N SER A 14 -13.16 14.62 -22.58
CA SER A 14 -11.82 14.31 -23.12
C SER A 14 -10.73 15.09 -22.37
N GLU A 15 -10.97 16.36 -22.05
CA GLU A 15 -10.08 17.16 -21.20
C GLU A 15 -9.95 16.56 -19.78
N LYS A 16 -11.06 16.09 -19.19
CA LYS A 16 -11.05 15.42 -17.89
C LYS A 16 -10.29 14.09 -17.94
N PHE A 17 -10.46 13.29 -18.98
CA PHE A 17 -9.68 12.06 -19.17
C PHE A 17 -8.17 12.34 -19.30
N SER A 18 -7.80 13.35 -20.05
CA SER A 18 -6.40 13.72 -20.26
C SER A 18 -5.74 14.33 -19.01
N SER A 19 -6.51 15.04 -18.18
CA SER A 19 -6.01 15.67 -16.96
C SER A 19 -6.02 14.75 -15.74
N SER A 20 -6.74 13.63 -15.79
CA SER A 20 -6.84 12.68 -14.68
C SER A 20 -5.73 11.63 -14.73
N ALA A 21 -5.19 11.26 -13.57
CA ALA A 21 -4.24 10.17 -13.42
C ALA A 21 -4.91 8.79 -13.59
N ALA A 22 -6.18 8.70 -13.19
CA ALA A 22 -6.99 7.50 -13.33
C ALA A 22 -8.47 7.85 -13.46
N ALA A 23 -9.25 6.98 -14.05
CA ALA A 23 -10.70 7.06 -14.10
C ALA A 23 -11.31 5.75 -13.58
N VAL A 24 -12.26 5.84 -12.64
CA VAL A 24 -12.95 4.66 -12.11
C VAL A 24 -14.42 4.69 -12.52
N LEU A 25 -14.87 3.58 -13.10
CA LEU A 25 -16.23 3.38 -13.58
C LEU A 25 -17.07 2.70 -12.51
N THR A 26 -18.21 3.31 -12.20
CA THR A 26 -19.14 2.82 -11.18
C THR A 26 -20.57 2.80 -11.70
N GLU A 27 -21.36 1.85 -11.22
CA GLU A 27 -22.80 1.85 -11.40
C GLU A 27 -23.44 2.58 -10.20
N TYR A 28 -24.29 3.57 -10.50
CA TYR A 28 -24.95 4.40 -9.49
C TYR A 28 -26.44 4.09 -9.33
N ARG A 29 -26.95 3.08 -10.00
CA ARG A 29 -28.37 2.71 -9.97
C ARG A 29 -28.80 2.36 -8.55
N GLY A 30 -29.86 3.05 -8.07
CA GLY A 30 -30.38 2.84 -6.71
C GLY A 30 -29.76 3.77 -5.65
N LEU A 31 -28.78 4.61 -6.01
CA LEU A 31 -28.26 5.61 -5.09
C LEU A 31 -29.19 6.84 -5.01
N SER A 32 -29.43 7.31 -3.79
CA SER A 32 -30.15 8.57 -3.58
C SER A 32 -29.28 9.78 -3.92
N VAL A 33 -29.91 10.92 -4.25
CA VAL A 33 -29.18 12.17 -4.49
C VAL A 33 -28.36 12.60 -3.28
N LYS A 34 -28.86 12.34 -2.05
CA LYS A 34 -28.13 12.61 -0.80
C LYS A 34 -26.86 11.75 -0.72
N ALA A 35 -26.96 10.46 -1.07
CA ALA A 35 -25.80 9.55 -1.08
C ALA A 35 -24.75 9.98 -2.11
N LEU A 36 -25.15 10.37 -3.32
CA LEU A 36 -24.25 10.92 -4.34
C LEU A 36 -23.55 12.22 -3.88
N LYS A 37 -24.28 13.09 -3.17
CA LYS A 37 -23.70 14.31 -2.60
C LYS A 37 -22.66 13.99 -1.52
N ASN A 38 -22.95 13.00 -0.67
CA ASN A 38 -22.01 12.53 0.35
C ASN A 38 -20.77 11.90 -0.29
N LEU A 39 -20.93 11.07 -1.34
CA LEU A 39 -19.83 10.51 -2.10
C LEU A 39 -18.92 11.63 -2.66
N ARG A 40 -19.49 12.61 -3.36
CA ARG A 40 -18.70 13.74 -3.87
C ARG A 40 -17.95 14.50 -2.78
N ARG A 41 -18.56 14.62 -1.60
CA ARG A 41 -17.91 15.26 -0.44
C ARG A 41 -16.78 14.41 0.14
N SER A 42 -16.95 13.08 0.19
CA SER A 42 -15.92 12.16 0.71
C SER A 42 -14.73 12.02 -0.22
N LEU A 43 -14.93 12.19 -1.54
CA LEU A 43 -13.85 12.19 -2.53
C LEU A 43 -13.02 13.49 -2.52
N GLY A 44 -13.59 14.58 -1.99
CA GLY A 44 -12.89 15.86 -1.81
C GLY A 44 -12.48 16.53 -3.12
N ALA A 45 -11.29 17.12 -3.12
CA ALA A 45 -10.68 17.76 -4.28
C ALA A 45 -9.90 16.78 -5.19
N ASP A 46 -9.60 15.58 -4.69
CA ASP A 46 -8.75 14.59 -5.35
C ASP A 46 -9.46 13.86 -6.49
N ALA A 47 -10.81 13.89 -6.50
CA ALA A 47 -11.57 13.25 -7.57
C ALA A 47 -12.87 13.99 -7.91
N THR A 48 -13.17 14.05 -9.20
CA THR A 48 -14.42 14.62 -9.73
C THR A 48 -15.37 13.50 -10.15
N TYR A 49 -16.50 13.39 -9.49
CA TYR A 49 -17.52 12.38 -9.80
C TYR A 49 -18.58 12.94 -10.75
N SER A 50 -18.57 12.47 -11.99
CA SER A 50 -19.45 12.90 -13.08
C SER A 50 -20.33 11.76 -13.57
N VAL A 51 -21.59 12.08 -13.91
CA VAL A 51 -22.50 11.17 -14.60
C VAL A 51 -22.61 11.64 -16.03
N ALA A 52 -22.25 10.80 -16.96
CA ALA A 52 -22.28 11.10 -18.38
C ALA A 52 -22.97 9.99 -19.16
N LYS A 53 -23.39 10.30 -20.39
CA LYS A 53 -23.98 9.31 -21.28
C LYS A 53 -22.88 8.43 -21.86
N ASN A 54 -23.02 7.10 -21.76
CA ASN A 54 -21.99 6.12 -22.18
C ASN A 54 -21.49 6.37 -23.61
N THR A 55 -22.37 6.68 -24.55
CA THR A 55 -21.99 6.96 -25.94
C THR A 55 -21.09 8.20 -26.09
N LEU A 56 -21.29 9.24 -25.27
CA LEU A 56 -20.44 10.44 -25.28
C LEU A 56 -19.12 10.16 -24.57
N THR A 57 -19.18 9.39 -23.50
CA THR A 57 -17.98 8.96 -22.76
C THR A 57 -17.07 8.10 -23.64
N LEU A 58 -17.65 7.19 -24.44
CA LEU A 58 -16.90 6.36 -25.39
C LEU A 58 -16.15 7.21 -26.41
N ILE A 59 -16.83 8.17 -27.03
CA ILE A 59 -16.21 9.09 -28.00
C ILE A 59 -15.07 9.87 -27.31
N ALA A 60 -15.34 10.41 -26.12
CA ALA A 60 -14.34 11.18 -25.37
C ALA A 60 -13.12 10.32 -24.94
N ALA A 61 -13.35 9.05 -24.61
CA ALA A 61 -12.27 8.11 -24.28
C ALA A 61 -11.40 7.80 -25.51
N HIS A 62 -12.02 7.54 -26.67
CA HIS A 62 -11.30 7.35 -27.92
C HIS A 62 -10.51 8.59 -28.34
N ASP A 63 -11.10 9.79 -28.19
CA ASP A 63 -10.42 11.07 -28.46
C ASP A 63 -9.21 11.28 -27.50
N ALA A 64 -9.27 10.74 -26.28
CA ALA A 64 -8.18 10.73 -25.32
C ALA A 64 -7.16 9.59 -25.51
N GLY A 65 -7.36 8.72 -26.55
CA GLY A 65 -6.48 7.58 -26.83
C GLY A 65 -6.68 6.37 -25.92
N ILE A 66 -7.83 6.26 -25.26
CA ILE A 66 -8.17 5.18 -24.33
C ILE A 66 -9.03 4.14 -25.09
N GLU A 67 -8.50 2.94 -25.25
CA GLU A 67 -9.19 1.81 -25.89
C GLU A 67 -9.61 0.76 -24.85
N GLY A 68 -10.66 -0.03 -25.17
CA GLY A 68 -11.08 -1.18 -24.35
C GLY A 68 -12.03 -0.83 -23.20
N LEU A 69 -12.57 0.37 -23.13
CA LEU A 69 -13.61 0.73 -22.15
C LEU A 69 -15.03 0.34 -22.59
N ASP A 70 -15.18 -0.15 -23.83
CA ASP A 70 -16.48 -0.47 -24.44
C ASP A 70 -17.28 -1.47 -23.62
N ASP A 71 -16.64 -2.54 -23.17
CA ASP A 71 -17.27 -3.62 -22.39
C ASP A 71 -17.73 -3.15 -21.00
N GLN A 72 -17.06 -2.17 -20.43
CA GLN A 72 -17.35 -1.66 -19.07
C GLN A 72 -18.40 -0.53 -19.08
N LEU A 73 -18.62 0.14 -20.20
CA LEU A 73 -19.57 1.22 -20.37
C LEU A 73 -21.00 0.73 -20.69
N THR A 74 -21.43 -0.35 -20.06
CA THR A 74 -22.79 -0.89 -20.18
C THR A 74 -23.66 -0.46 -19.01
N GLY A 75 -24.93 -0.13 -19.25
CA GLY A 75 -25.90 0.29 -18.22
C GLY A 75 -25.62 1.68 -17.64
N PRO A 76 -26.21 2.02 -16.47
CA PRO A 76 -26.09 3.34 -15.87
C PRO A 76 -24.72 3.53 -15.23
N THR A 77 -23.80 4.18 -15.94
CA THR A 77 -22.41 4.34 -15.52
C THR A 77 -22.12 5.79 -15.11
N ALA A 78 -21.41 5.94 -14.02
CA ALA A 78 -20.81 7.19 -13.58
C ALA A 78 -19.29 7.02 -13.53
N ILE A 79 -18.57 8.11 -13.73
CA ILE A 79 -17.12 8.14 -13.82
C ILE A 79 -16.57 9.01 -12.70
N ALA A 80 -15.62 8.47 -11.96
CA ALA A 80 -14.81 9.24 -11.02
C ALA A 80 -13.45 9.51 -11.70
N PHE A 81 -13.21 10.75 -12.07
CA PHE A 81 -11.92 11.24 -12.58
C PHE A 81 -11.03 11.57 -11.40
N ILE A 82 -9.88 10.94 -11.31
CA ILE A 82 -8.95 11.08 -10.18
C ILE A 82 -7.76 11.92 -10.63
N THR A 83 -7.57 13.04 -9.98
CA THR A 83 -6.42 13.93 -10.20
C THR A 83 -5.39 13.84 -9.09
N GLY A 84 -5.81 13.40 -7.90
CA GLY A 84 -4.97 13.21 -6.73
C GLY A 84 -4.46 11.77 -6.56
N ASP A 85 -4.43 11.31 -5.30
CA ASP A 85 -3.98 9.96 -4.95
C ASP A 85 -5.04 8.89 -5.27
N VAL A 86 -4.72 8.04 -6.24
CA VAL A 86 -5.61 6.98 -6.73
C VAL A 86 -5.98 5.99 -5.61
N ALA A 87 -5.02 5.63 -4.75
CA ALA A 87 -5.24 4.67 -3.67
C ALA A 87 -6.21 5.22 -2.62
N THR A 88 -6.06 6.48 -2.24
CA THR A 88 -6.94 7.15 -1.27
C THR A 88 -8.37 7.26 -1.81
N VAL A 89 -8.54 7.65 -3.07
CA VAL A 89 -9.85 7.75 -3.71
C VAL A 89 -10.50 6.37 -3.87
N ALA A 90 -9.76 5.35 -4.34
CA ALA A 90 -10.26 3.98 -4.46
C ALA A 90 -10.70 3.41 -3.11
N LYS A 91 -9.93 3.67 -2.04
CA LYS A 91 -10.29 3.30 -0.67
C LYS A 91 -11.56 4.00 -0.19
N GLY A 92 -11.70 5.30 -0.47
CA GLY A 92 -12.91 6.08 -0.18
C GLY A 92 -14.13 5.50 -0.88
N MET A 93 -14.02 5.17 -2.18
CA MET A 93 -15.09 4.56 -2.96
C MET A 93 -15.46 3.16 -2.45
N ARG A 94 -14.48 2.34 -2.09
CA ARG A 94 -14.72 1.02 -1.50
C ARG A 94 -15.43 1.11 -0.16
N ASN A 95 -15.03 2.01 0.71
CA ASN A 95 -15.68 2.21 2.00
C ASN A 95 -17.12 2.68 1.80
N PHE A 96 -17.34 3.62 0.90
CA PHE A 96 -18.69 4.06 0.57
C PHE A 96 -19.55 2.94 -0.03
N ALA A 97 -18.97 2.06 -0.87
CA ALA A 97 -19.67 0.90 -1.43
C ALA A 97 -20.06 -0.14 -0.36
N LYS A 98 -19.27 -0.27 0.73
CA LYS A 98 -19.66 -1.11 1.88
C LYS A 98 -20.88 -0.58 2.60
N ASP A 99 -20.98 0.75 2.76
CA ASP A 99 -22.11 1.40 3.42
C ASP A 99 -23.34 1.50 2.50
N ASN A 100 -23.11 1.52 1.18
CA ASN A 100 -24.13 1.69 0.15
C ASN A 100 -23.97 0.60 -0.93
N HIS A 101 -24.59 -0.55 -0.75
CA HIS A 101 -24.52 -1.69 -1.67
C HIS A 101 -25.01 -1.39 -3.10
N ALA A 102 -25.73 -0.26 -3.29
CA ALA A 102 -26.16 0.20 -4.60
C ALA A 102 -25.03 0.75 -5.48
N LEU A 103 -23.85 1.07 -4.89
CA LEU A 103 -22.67 1.46 -5.64
C LEU A 103 -21.88 0.22 -6.01
N VAL A 104 -21.81 -0.09 -7.30
CA VAL A 104 -21.01 -1.19 -7.82
C VAL A 104 -19.84 -0.62 -8.62
N ILE A 105 -18.63 -1.02 -8.25
CA ILE A 105 -17.41 -0.68 -9.00
C ILE A 105 -17.30 -1.68 -10.15
N LYS A 106 -17.32 -1.19 -11.39
CA LYS A 106 -17.21 -2.01 -12.60
C LYS A 106 -15.78 -2.23 -13.02
N GLY A 107 -14.98 -1.19 -12.90
CA GLY A 107 -13.59 -1.21 -13.31
C GLY A 107 -13.03 0.20 -13.39
N GLY A 108 -12.00 0.39 -14.17
CA GLY A 108 -11.39 1.70 -14.35
C GLY A 108 -10.30 1.71 -15.41
N TYR A 109 -9.66 2.85 -15.53
CA TYR A 109 -8.55 3.09 -16.42
C TYR A 109 -7.43 3.81 -15.66
N MET A 110 -6.20 3.36 -15.81
CA MET A 110 -5.03 3.98 -15.20
C MET A 110 -3.78 3.70 -16.05
N ASP A 111 -2.98 4.70 -16.30
CA ASP A 111 -1.69 4.59 -17.01
C ASP A 111 -1.77 3.82 -18.34
N GLY A 112 -2.78 4.05 -19.15
CA GLY A 112 -2.92 3.40 -20.45
C GLY A 112 -3.52 1.99 -20.39
N ARG A 113 -3.98 1.53 -19.20
CA ARG A 113 -4.52 0.17 -19.04
C ARG A 113 -5.92 0.18 -18.45
N VAL A 114 -6.76 -0.69 -18.98
CA VAL A 114 -8.08 -0.95 -18.41
C VAL A 114 -7.94 -1.88 -17.23
N LEU A 115 -8.58 -1.53 -16.13
CA LEU A 115 -8.60 -2.27 -14.88
C LEU A 115 -9.97 -2.89 -14.65
N ASP A 116 -9.97 -4.17 -14.27
CA ASP A 116 -11.18 -4.86 -13.83
C ASP A 116 -11.56 -4.44 -12.40
N ALA A 117 -12.79 -4.76 -12.00
CA ALA A 117 -13.31 -4.48 -10.66
C ALA A 117 -12.40 -5.01 -9.54
N ASP A 118 -11.79 -6.19 -9.72
CA ASP A 118 -10.89 -6.78 -8.73
C ASP A 118 -9.53 -6.06 -8.67
N SER A 119 -9.06 -5.54 -9.79
CA SER A 119 -7.85 -4.70 -9.82
C SER A 119 -8.08 -3.37 -9.09
N VAL A 120 -9.24 -2.75 -9.27
CA VAL A 120 -9.61 -1.53 -8.52
C VAL A 120 -9.75 -1.82 -7.02
N LYS A 121 -10.27 -2.97 -6.62
CA LYS A 121 -10.30 -3.39 -5.21
C LYS A 121 -8.89 -3.55 -4.63
N LYS A 122 -7.98 -4.17 -5.38
CA LYS A 122 -6.56 -4.28 -4.97
C LYS A 122 -5.89 -2.92 -4.81
N LEU A 123 -6.18 -1.95 -5.70
CA LEU A 123 -5.72 -0.57 -5.53
C LEU A 123 -6.26 0.07 -4.25
N ALA A 124 -7.51 -0.22 -3.88
CA ALA A 124 -8.10 0.25 -2.63
C ALA A 124 -7.51 -0.39 -1.37
N ASP A 125 -6.78 -1.50 -1.48
CA ASP A 125 -6.05 -2.14 -0.39
C ASP A 125 -4.64 -1.55 -0.22
N LEU A 126 -4.13 -0.83 -1.22
CA LEU A 126 -2.85 -0.16 -1.12
C LEU A 126 -2.93 1.02 -0.14
N GLU A 127 -1.81 1.31 0.47
CA GLU A 127 -1.64 2.51 1.28
C GLU A 127 -1.45 3.74 0.38
N SER A 128 -1.60 4.93 0.97
CA SER A 128 -1.36 6.17 0.22
C SER A 128 0.08 6.22 -0.32
N ARG A 129 0.27 6.95 -1.42
CA ARG A 129 1.58 7.11 -2.07
C ARG A 129 2.66 7.57 -1.10
N GLU A 130 2.33 8.49 -0.19
CA GLU A 130 3.27 9.01 0.82
C GLU A 130 3.73 7.93 1.79
N VAL A 131 2.80 7.08 2.26
CA VAL A 131 3.11 5.97 3.16
C VAL A 131 3.96 4.91 2.45
N LEU A 132 3.66 4.59 1.19
CA LEU A 132 4.48 3.66 0.40
C LEU A 132 5.90 4.19 0.18
N LEU A 133 6.04 5.47 -0.13
CA LEU A 133 7.35 6.12 -0.26
C LEU A 133 8.12 6.13 1.06
N SER A 134 7.46 6.43 2.18
CA SER A 134 8.08 6.41 3.50
C SER A 134 8.52 5.00 3.91
N LYS A 135 7.74 3.98 3.60
CA LYS A 135 8.13 2.57 3.81
C LYS A 135 9.34 2.17 2.95
N MET A 136 9.37 2.59 1.69
CA MET A 136 10.51 2.35 0.80
C MET A 136 11.77 3.05 1.32
N ALA A 137 11.68 4.31 1.71
CA ALA A 137 12.79 5.05 2.31
C ALA A 137 13.25 4.42 3.63
N GLY A 138 12.31 3.97 4.46
CA GLY A 138 12.58 3.24 5.69
C GLY A 138 13.31 1.91 5.46
N ALA A 139 12.90 1.14 4.46
CA ALA A 139 13.54 -0.11 4.10
C ALA A 139 15.00 0.10 3.60
N LEU A 140 15.23 1.14 2.80
CA LEU A 140 16.58 1.51 2.36
C LEU A 140 17.45 1.92 3.55
N ASN A 141 16.92 2.75 4.44
CA ASN A 141 17.63 3.22 5.63
C ASN A 141 17.93 2.07 6.61
N ALA A 142 16.99 1.12 6.77
CA ALA A 142 17.18 -0.05 7.59
C ALA A 142 18.35 -0.93 7.10
N ASN A 143 18.50 -1.10 5.78
CA ASN A 143 19.60 -1.85 5.20
C ASN A 143 20.95 -1.18 5.43
N LEU A 144 21.02 0.16 5.29
CA LEU A 144 22.23 0.94 5.59
C LEU A 144 22.57 0.85 7.08
N SER A 145 21.58 1.03 7.95
CA SER A 145 21.77 0.90 9.41
C SER A 145 22.25 -0.50 9.79
N LYS A 146 21.69 -1.56 9.18
CA LYS A 146 22.12 -2.94 9.40
C LYS A 146 23.58 -3.15 9.01
N ALA A 147 24.04 -2.58 7.90
CA ALA A 147 25.44 -2.64 7.49
C ALA A 147 26.36 -1.96 8.53
N VAL A 148 25.99 -0.75 9.00
CA VAL A 148 26.75 -0.05 10.03
C VAL A 148 26.81 -0.84 11.32
N TYR A 149 25.70 -1.45 11.76
CA TYR A 149 25.67 -2.31 12.94
C TYR A 149 26.55 -3.55 12.81
N LEU A 150 26.59 -4.17 11.62
CA LEU A 150 27.46 -5.33 11.34
C LEU A 150 28.94 -4.96 11.47
N PHE A 151 29.35 -3.77 11.05
CA PHE A 151 30.73 -3.28 11.21
C PHE A 151 31.03 -2.85 12.65
N ALA A 152 30.05 -2.32 13.39
CA ALA A 152 30.19 -1.94 14.78
C ALA A 152 30.13 -3.13 15.77
N ALA A 153 29.51 -4.24 15.38
CA ALA A 153 29.28 -5.41 16.23
C ALA A 153 30.60 -6.01 16.77
N PRO A 154 31.65 -6.30 15.94
CA PRO A 154 32.86 -6.89 16.45
C PRO A 154 33.59 -5.98 17.45
N LEU A 155 33.57 -4.66 17.22
CA LEU A 155 34.17 -3.70 18.12
C LEU A 155 33.46 -3.66 19.47
N SER A 156 32.14 -3.65 19.47
CA SER A 156 31.35 -3.67 20.69
C SER A 156 31.44 -5.02 21.44
N GLN A 157 31.58 -6.13 20.73
CA GLN A 157 31.81 -7.45 21.33
C GLN A 157 33.19 -7.51 21.99
N ALA A 158 34.24 -7.03 21.32
CA ALA A 158 35.57 -6.95 21.90
C ALA A 158 35.58 -6.07 23.17
N ALA A 159 34.96 -4.92 23.14
CA ALA A 159 34.86 -4.05 24.31
C ALA A 159 34.13 -4.74 25.48
N ARG A 160 33.04 -5.47 25.23
CA ARG A 160 32.32 -6.24 26.24
C ARG A 160 33.16 -7.41 26.79
N ALA A 161 33.92 -8.09 25.94
CA ALA A 161 34.78 -9.18 26.37
C ALA A 161 35.92 -8.66 27.29
N ILE A 162 36.52 -7.50 26.96
CA ILE A 162 37.54 -6.87 27.78
C ILE A 162 36.94 -6.41 29.12
N ALA A 163 35.76 -5.80 29.10
CA ALA A 163 35.05 -5.40 30.33
C ALA A 163 34.75 -6.61 31.23
N ALA A 164 34.21 -7.69 30.67
CA ALA A 164 33.94 -8.93 31.37
C ALA A 164 35.21 -9.56 31.95
N LEU A 165 36.33 -9.51 31.21
CA LEU A 165 37.63 -9.99 31.67
C LEU A 165 38.16 -9.11 32.82
N GLN A 166 37.97 -7.79 32.76
CA GLN A 166 38.33 -6.88 33.81
C GLN A 166 37.53 -7.15 35.10
N ASP A 167 36.24 -7.38 35.01
CA ASP A 167 35.35 -7.70 36.13
C ASP A 167 35.73 -9.09 36.73
N ALA A 168 36.02 -10.06 35.86
CA ALA A 168 36.48 -11.38 36.31
C ALA A 168 37.88 -11.33 36.99
N ALA A 169 38.76 -10.49 36.48
CA ALA A 169 40.08 -10.27 37.08
C ALA A 169 40.00 -9.52 38.41
N GLY A 170 39.05 -8.57 38.57
CA GLY A 170 38.75 -7.87 39.82
C GLY A 170 38.20 -8.82 40.89
N SER A 171 37.38 -9.79 40.51
CA SER A 171 36.82 -10.81 41.43
C SER A 171 37.77 -11.96 41.74
N ASN A 172 38.70 -12.31 40.82
CA ASN A 172 39.70 -13.38 40.96
C ASN A 172 41.08 -12.92 40.46
N PRO A 173 41.91 -12.29 41.34
CA PRO A 173 43.26 -11.84 40.94
C PRO A 173 44.19 -12.91 40.49
N SER A 174 43.94 -14.20 40.80
CA SER A 174 44.71 -15.35 40.38
C SER A 174 44.61 -15.65 38.87
N LEU A 175 43.63 -15.10 38.18
CA LEU A 175 43.50 -15.25 36.69
C LEU A 175 44.53 -14.40 35.93
N ILE A 176 45.14 -13.39 36.57
CA ILE A 176 46.13 -12.50 35.94
C ILE A 176 47.55 -12.93 36.31
N ALA A 177 47.71 -13.63 37.42
CA ALA A 177 49.01 -14.20 37.79
C ALA A 177 49.32 -15.38 36.85
N GLY A 178 50.13 -15.12 35.84
CA GLY A 178 50.49 -16.05 34.80
C GLY A 178 50.90 -17.39 35.36
N ASN A 179 50.18 -18.43 35.10
CA ASN A 179 50.65 -19.78 35.30
C ASN A 179 51.57 -20.10 34.11
N ASP A 180 52.88 -19.92 34.34
CA ASP A 180 53.93 -20.27 33.42
C ASP A 180 54.07 -21.81 33.39
N SER A 181 53.12 -22.48 32.77
CA SER A 181 53.26 -23.83 32.26
C SER A 181 52.01 -24.30 31.52
N GLY A 182 52.10 -24.45 30.21
CA GLY A 182 51.10 -25.21 29.45
C GLY A 182 50.71 -24.59 28.10
N THR A 183 51.24 -25.18 27.08
CA THR A 183 50.91 -25.09 25.67
C THR A 183 49.42 -24.75 25.43
N PRO A 184 49.06 -23.78 24.58
CA PRO A 184 47.67 -23.55 24.22
C PRO A 184 47.19 -24.70 23.33
N ALA A 185 46.34 -25.55 23.88
CA ALA A 185 45.49 -26.41 23.08
C ALA A 185 44.51 -25.51 22.32
N VAL A 186 44.70 -25.43 21.03
CA VAL A 186 43.71 -24.86 20.12
C VAL A 186 42.53 -25.81 20.09
N GLU A 187 41.60 -25.62 21.00
CA GLU A 187 40.33 -26.34 20.97
C GLU A 187 39.41 -25.62 20.00
N ALA A 188 38.96 -26.41 19.04
CA ALA A 188 38.16 -26.00 17.92
C ALA A 188 36.89 -25.22 18.36
N ALA A 189 36.65 -24.11 17.71
CA ALA A 189 35.42 -23.35 17.84
C ALA A 189 34.21 -24.26 17.54
N PRO A 190 33.15 -24.21 18.38
CA PRO A 190 31.90 -24.84 18.02
C PRO A 190 31.26 -24.05 16.90
N GLU A 191 30.95 -24.75 15.82
CA GLU A 191 30.13 -24.25 14.71
C GLU A 191 28.86 -23.64 15.25
N ALA A 192 28.67 -22.36 14.98
CA ALA A 192 27.43 -21.67 15.25
C ALA A 192 26.36 -22.20 14.28
N SER A 193 25.55 -23.13 14.75
CA SER A 193 24.30 -23.51 14.09
C SER A 193 23.42 -22.30 14.01
N ALA A 194 23.15 -21.85 12.79
CA ALA A 194 22.18 -20.85 12.46
C ALA A 194 20.78 -21.36 12.84
N SER A 195 20.28 -20.95 13.99
CA SER A 195 18.85 -21.07 14.31
C SER A 195 18.13 -19.83 13.82
N THR A 196 17.39 -20.00 12.76
CA THR A 196 16.37 -19.09 12.26
C THR A 196 15.31 -18.89 13.35
N PRO A 197 14.99 -17.68 13.78
CA PRO A 197 13.79 -17.49 14.60
C PRO A 197 12.55 -17.59 13.71
N ALA A 198 11.81 -18.68 13.88
CA ALA A 198 10.45 -18.80 13.41
C ALA A 198 9.59 -17.73 14.08
N ALA A 199 8.83 -17.00 13.27
CA ALA A 199 7.80 -16.11 13.75
C ALA A 199 6.68 -16.96 14.38
N ASP A 200 6.56 -16.91 15.69
CA ASP A 200 5.42 -17.44 16.44
C ASP A 200 4.26 -16.47 16.33
N ALA A 201 3.28 -16.82 15.51
CA ALA A 201 1.99 -16.19 15.45
C ALA A 201 1.13 -16.83 16.56
N ALA A 202 1.06 -16.18 17.70
CA ALA A 202 0.14 -16.55 18.76
C ALA A 202 -1.29 -16.22 18.34
N ASP A 203 -1.99 -17.23 17.88
CA ASP A 203 -3.43 -17.35 17.86
C ASP A 203 -3.94 -17.39 19.33
N GLN A 204 -4.62 -16.35 19.78
CA GLN A 204 -5.42 -16.38 21.00
C GLN A 204 -6.86 -16.15 20.65
N THR A 205 -7.54 -17.25 20.45
CA THR A 205 -8.99 -17.35 20.54
C THR A 205 -9.42 -17.27 22.02
N PRO A 206 -10.29 -16.35 22.42
CA PRO A 206 -10.97 -16.48 23.71
C PRO A 206 -12.20 -17.39 23.53
N ALA A 207 -12.21 -18.43 24.33
CA ALA A 207 -13.31 -19.35 24.49
C ALA A 207 -14.56 -18.64 25.04
N GLU A 208 -15.66 -19.02 24.45
CA GLU A 208 -17.03 -18.92 24.87
C GLU A 208 -17.24 -19.36 26.33
N ALA A 209 -17.90 -18.53 27.12
CA ALA A 209 -18.58 -18.94 28.35
C ALA A 209 -20.06 -18.59 28.24
N ALA A 210 -20.85 -19.62 28.03
CA ALA A 210 -22.28 -19.62 28.22
C ALA A 210 -22.60 -19.46 29.70
N ALA A 211 -23.63 -18.73 30.03
CA ALA A 211 -24.67 -19.08 31.02
C ALA A 211 -25.66 -17.92 31.20
N GLU A 212 -26.93 -18.31 31.09
CA GLU A 212 -28.22 -17.75 31.53
C GLU A 212 -28.78 -16.56 30.77
#